data_94411b9d68a220513c8bc09f6b43f1d7
#
_entry.id   94411b9d68a220513c8bc09f6b43f1d7
#
_cell.length_a   1.000
_cell.length_b   1.000
_cell.length_c   1.000
_cell.angle_alpha   90.00
_cell.angle_beta   90.00
_cell.angle_gamma   90.00
#
_symmetry.space_group_name_H-M   'P 1'
#
loop_
_entity.id
_entity.type
_entity.pdbx_description
1 polymer ?
#
loop_
_entity_poly.entity_id
_entity_poly.type
_entity_poly.pdbx_seq_one_letter_code
_entity_poly.pdbx_strand_id
1 'polypeptide(L)'
;MKGRHQHKLTDRNNVSERYPTFFNGDSISGTVIIKLNSSSLKHKGIKVELHGIIQKHGTITTTACEFLSAKQEISPAAEIFKEKTNYEFNFKRPRLKYESYKGNYASVKYFIKIIIETSIISPSYEKEFAVVNPFNSSVLRKNDSPLILKVGVKNVLSLSINFEHSNLDCRGILRGFVTFNLVNSKIKCMEIQLIRREIIFDGKKYEPEYLARYEIVDGGPCKYEKLPIRLFLKSYNLTPSYPNIEDIFGVKYFINFIVVMLKIIDILNFLK
;
A
#
# COMPACT_ATOMS: atom_id res chain seq x y z
N MET A 1 6.41 -14.77 15.80
CA MET A 1 5.48 -14.89 14.65
C MET A 1 6.23 -15.40 13.43
N LYS A 2 5.67 -16.37 12.72
CA LYS A 2 6.17 -16.84 11.43
C LYS A 2 5.12 -16.48 10.40
N GLY A 3 5.33 -15.39 9.64
CA GLY A 3 4.52 -15.06 8.47
C GLY A 3 4.90 -15.90 7.25
N ARG A 4 4.07 -15.87 6.21
CA ARG A 4 4.32 -16.62 4.96
C ARG A 4 5.56 -16.15 4.23
N HIS A 5 5.77 -14.83 4.18
CA HIS A 5 6.90 -14.16 3.53
C HIS A 5 7.30 -12.91 4.30
N GLN A 6 8.41 -12.29 3.92
CA GLN A 6 8.75 -10.96 4.39
C GLN A 6 8.35 -9.94 3.33
N HIS A 7 7.53 -8.97 3.72
CA HIS A 7 7.15 -7.86 2.86
C HIS A 7 7.95 -6.62 3.22
N LYS A 8 8.40 -5.91 2.18
CA LYS A 8 9.15 -4.68 2.32
C LYS A 8 8.18 -3.50 2.19
N LEU A 9 7.98 -2.75 3.27
CA LEU A 9 7.27 -1.48 3.24
C LEU A 9 8.30 -0.35 3.24
N THR A 10 8.15 0.57 2.30
CA THR A 10 9.05 1.74 2.18
C THR A 10 8.27 2.99 2.58
N ASP A 11 8.85 3.80 3.44
CA ASP A 11 8.27 5.07 3.83
C ASP A 11 8.71 6.23 2.90
N ARG A 12 8.19 7.44 3.18
CA ARG A 12 8.51 8.67 2.45
C ARG A 12 10.00 9.05 2.48
N ASN A 13 10.76 8.51 3.44
CA ASN A 13 12.21 8.75 3.56
C ASN A 13 13.03 7.65 2.88
N ASN A 14 12.40 6.79 2.06
CA ASN A 14 13.01 5.61 1.42
C ASN A 14 13.59 4.59 2.41
N VAL A 15 13.23 4.66 3.69
CA VAL A 15 13.57 3.65 4.67
C VAL A 15 12.66 2.45 4.45
N SER A 16 13.27 1.29 4.20
CA SER A 16 12.54 0.07 3.93
C SER A 16 12.74 -0.94 5.03
N GLU A 17 11.64 -1.37 5.63
CA GLU A 17 11.61 -2.38 6.68
C GLU A 17 10.97 -3.67 6.17
N ARG A 18 11.44 -4.80 6.68
CA ARG A 18 10.89 -6.12 6.34
C ARG A 18 10.01 -6.62 7.48
N TYR A 19 8.77 -6.92 7.13
CA TYR A 19 7.77 -7.43 8.07
C TYR A 19 7.34 -8.85 7.72
N PRO A 20 7.07 -9.71 8.72
CA PRO A 20 6.37 -10.98 8.46
C PRO A 20 5.01 -10.68 7.84
N THR A 21 4.62 -11.43 6.80
CA THR A 21 3.44 -11.16 5.99
C THR A 21 2.36 -12.19 6.24
N PHE A 22 1.14 -11.72 6.41
CA PHE A 22 -0.07 -12.53 6.55
C PHE A 22 -1.12 -12.11 5.51
N PHE A 23 -1.99 -13.05 5.16
CA PHE A 23 -3.12 -12.80 4.28
C PHE A 23 -4.43 -12.78 5.09
N ASN A 24 -5.47 -12.14 4.55
CA ASN A 24 -6.79 -12.26 5.16
C ASN A 24 -7.22 -13.73 5.17
N GLY A 25 -7.68 -14.21 6.33
CA GLY A 25 -8.00 -15.62 6.56
C GLY A 25 -6.87 -16.45 7.17
N ASP A 26 -5.65 -15.91 7.27
CA ASP A 26 -4.59 -16.56 8.04
C ASP A 26 -4.86 -16.43 9.55
N SER A 27 -4.39 -17.43 10.32
CA SER A 27 -4.30 -17.30 11.77
C SER A 27 -3.00 -16.61 12.16
N ILE A 28 -3.08 -15.69 13.12
CA ILE A 28 -1.92 -14.96 13.64
C ILE A 28 -1.45 -15.67 14.90
N SER A 29 -0.38 -16.45 14.81
CA SER A 29 0.15 -17.22 15.92
C SER A 29 1.62 -16.95 16.16
N GLY A 30 2.09 -17.25 17.35
CA GLY A 30 3.47 -17.08 17.71
C GLY A 30 3.76 -17.53 19.13
N THR A 31 5.03 -17.35 19.51
CA THR A 31 5.55 -17.64 20.84
C THR A 31 6.10 -16.38 21.45
N VAL A 32 5.66 -16.05 22.64
CA VAL A 32 6.22 -15.01 23.50
C VAL A 32 7.31 -15.67 24.35
N ILE A 33 8.51 -15.14 24.26
CA ILE A 33 9.66 -15.65 25.02
C ILE A 33 10.02 -14.57 26.04
N ILE A 34 9.85 -14.91 27.32
CA ILE A 34 10.24 -14.04 28.44
C ILE A 34 11.59 -14.56 28.94
N LYS A 35 12.59 -13.69 28.93
CA LYS A 35 13.90 -13.93 29.57
C LYS A 35 14.02 -13.03 30.77
N LEU A 36 14.36 -13.64 31.92
CA LEU A 36 14.57 -12.92 33.16
C LEU A 36 16.03 -12.48 33.27
N ASN A 37 16.22 -11.24 33.72
CA ASN A 37 17.52 -10.73 34.17
C ASN A 37 17.62 -10.68 35.70
N SER A 38 16.59 -11.19 36.38
CA SER A 38 16.47 -11.27 37.85
C SER A 38 16.10 -12.70 38.28
N SER A 39 16.13 -12.98 39.57
CA SER A 39 15.80 -14.31 40.10
C SER A 39 14.36 -14.72 39.88
N SER A 40 13.42 -13.77 39.87
CA SER A 40 12.01 -14.03 39.60
C SER A 40 11.27 -12.80 39.04
N LEU A 41 10.11 -13.04 38.43
CA LEU A 41 9.18 -12.02 37.99
C LEU A 41 7.77 -12.39 38.44
N LYS A 42 7.21 -11.61 39.36
CA LYS A 42 5.80 -11.73 39.77
C LYS A 42 4.93 -10.86 38.87
N HIS A 43 3.90 -11.46 38.26
CA HIS A 43 2.96 -10.77 37.38
C HIS A 43 1.51 -11.10 37.71
N LYS A 44 0.59 -10.18 37.37
CA LYS A 44 -0.85 -10.34 37.56
C LYS A 44 -1.54 -10.99 36.35
N GLY A 45 -0.85 -11.09 35.23
CA GLY A 45 -1.28 -11.71 34.00
C GLY A 45 -0.35 -11.33 32.86
N ILE A 46 -0.33 -12.14 31.80
CA ILE A 46 0.34 -11.83 30.55
C ILE A 46 -0.70 -11.87 29.45
N LYS A 47 -0.86 -10.76 28.74
CA LYS A 47 -1.83 -10.60 27.66
C LYS A 47 -1.14 -10.35 26.35
N VAL A 48 -1.73 -10.88 25.30
CA VAL A 48 -1.36 -10.60 23.92
C VAL A 48 -2.56 -9.94 23.23
N GLU A 49 -2.34 -8.82 22.64
CA GLU A 49 -3.35 -8.05 21.92
C GLU A 49 -2.97 -7.97 20.45
N LEU A 50 -3.95 -8.15 19.57
CA LEU A 50 -3.84 -7.95 18.13
C LEU A 50 -4.55 -6.63 17.79
N HIS A 51 -3.83 -5.74 17.14
CA HIS A 51 -4.35 -4.43 16.76
C HIS A 51 -4.24 -4.20 15.25
N GLY A 52 -5.25 -3.53 14.70
CA GLY A 52 -5.23 -2.91 13.39
C GLY A 52 -5.62 -1.45 13.53
N ILE A 53 -4.74 -0.53 13.16
CA ILE A 53 -4.94 0.91 13.32
C ILE A 53 -4.76 1.64 11.98
N ILE A 54 -5.56 2.68 11.82
CA ILE A 54 -5.40 3.68 10.77
C ILE A 54 -4.78 4.91 11.44
N GLN A 55 -3.67 5.39 10.91
CA GLN A 55 -3.04 6.62 11.37
C GLN A 55 -3.16 7.69 10.29
N LYS A 56 -3.64 8.86 10.69
CA LYS A 56 -3.59 10.08 9.87
C LYS A 56 -2.41 10.91 10.35
N HIS A 57 -1.50 11.22 9.43
CA HIS A 57 -0.31 12.01 9.71
C HIS A 57 -0.63 13.49 9.50
N GLY A 58 -0.78 14.24 10.58
CA GLY A 58 -0.88 15.70 10.55
C GLY A 58 0.48 16.38 10.67
N THR A 59 0.53 17.68 10.45
CA THR A 59 1.74 18.48 10.62
C THR A 59 2.23 18.55 12.06
N ILE A 60 1.33 18.49 13.03
CA ILE A 60 1.63 18.65 14.47
C ILE A 60 1.29 17.36 15.22
N THR A 61 0.18 16.70 14.89
CA THR A 61 -0.33 15.53 15.63
C THR A 61 -0.66 14.39 14.67
N THR A 62 -0.40 13.17 15.11
CA THR A 62 -0.89 11.95 14.46
C THR A 62 -2.12 11.47 15.22
N THR A 63 -3.23 11.34 14.52
CA THR A 63 -4.44 10.72 15.06
C THR A 63 -4.51 9.27 14.63
N ALA A 64 -4.91 8.39 15.56
CA ALA A 64 -5.06 6.97 15.29
C ALA A 64 -6.51 6.53 15.56
N CYS A 65 -7.04 5.69 14.69
CA CYS A 65 -8.31 5.02 14.82
C CYS A 65 -8.09 3.51 14.78
N GLU A 66 -8.58 2.79 15.78
CA GLU A 66 -8.51 1.34 15.82
C GLU A 66 -9.73 0.74 15.13
N PHE A 67 -9.50 -0.13 14.14
CA PHE A 67 -10.55 -0.85 13.42
C PHE A 67 -10.54 -2.36 13.66
N LEU A 68 -9.48 -2.86 14.31
CA LEU A 68 -9.33 -4.25 14.73
C LEU A 68 -8.71 -4.30 16.11
N SER A 69 -9.38 -5.00 17.03
CA SER A 69 -8.85 -5.29 18.37
C SER A 69 -9.27 -6.69 18.77
N ALA A 70 -8.30 -7.49 19.21
CA ALA A 70 -8.55 -8.81 19.79
C ALA A 70 -7.53 -9.05 20.90
N LYS A 71 -7.96 -9.72 21.99
CA LYS A 71 -7.15 -9.95 23.18
C LYS A 71 -7.16 -11.42 23.55
N GLN A 72 -6.02 -11.89 24.01
CA GLN A 72 -5.84 -13.25 24.55
C GLN A 72 -4.97 -13.16 25.81
N GLU A 73 -5.45 -13.70 26.93
CA GLU A 73 -4.62 -13.95 28.09
C GLU A 73 -3.87 -15.27 27.88
N ILE A 74 -2.55 -15.23 27.98
CA ILE A 74 -1.66 -16.40 27.75
C ILE A 74 -1.08 -16.95 29.04
N SER A 75 -1.15 -16.19 30.15
CA SER A 75 -0.82 -16.64 31.49
C SER A 75 -1.66 -15.87 32.50
N PRO A 76 -2.35 -16.53 33.44
CA PRO A 76 -2.95 -15.89 34.60
C PRO A 76 -1.86 -15.35 35.56
N ALA A 77 -2.28 -14.72 36.65
CA ALA A 77 -1.36 -14.27 37.70
C ALA A 77 -0.46 -15.40 38.19
N ALA A 78 0.84 -15.19 38.13
CA ALA A 78 1.86 -16.19 38.50
C ALA A 78 3.20 -15.54 38.84
N GLU A 79 4.13 -16.35 39.26
CA GLU A 79 5.53 -15.97 39.43
C GLU A 79 6.43 -16.84 38.54
N ILE A 80 7.29 -16.23 37.76
CA ILE A 80 8.22 -16.89 36.84
C ILE A 80 9.58 -16.95 37.53
N PHE A 81 10.11 -18.15 37.69
CA PHE A 81 11.45 -18.40 38.27
C PHE A 81 12.46 -18.90 37.24
N LYS A 82 12.00 -19.34 36.07
CA LYS A 82 12.86 -19.86 35.02
C LYS A 82 13.48 -18.70 34.23
N GLU A 83 14.78 -18.81 33.98
CA GLU A 83 15.52 -17.83 33.15
C GLU A 83 14.85 -17.58 31.81
N LYS A 84 14.20 -18.61 31.23
CA LYS A 84 13.49 -18.53 29.94
C LYS A 84 12.18 -19.28 30.02
N THR A 85 11.07 -18.56 29.76
CA THR A 85 9.73 -19.13 29.72
C THR A 85 9.07 -18.79 28.40
N ASN A 86 8.38 -19.76 27.79
CA ASN A 86 7.69 -19.62 26.50
C ASN A 86 6.18 -19.72 26.68
N TYR A 87 5.44 -18.81 26.05
CA TYR A 87 3.99 -18.80 26.02
C TYR A 87 3.52 -18.75 24.57
N GLU A 88 2.55 -19.57 24.20
CA GLU A 88 1.98 -19.59 22.86
C GLU A 88 0.72 -18.74 22.79
N PHE A 89 0.50 -18.10 21.64
CA PHE A 89 -0.75 -17.41 21.33
C PHE A 89 -1.23 -17.75 19.94
N ASN A 90 -2.56 -17.66 19.72
CA ASN A 90 -3.15 -17.92 18.42
C ASN A 90 -4.48 -17.17 18.26
N PHE A 91 -4.48 -16.14 17.43
CA PHE A 91 -5.71 -15.50 16.95
C PHE A 91 -6.19 -16.24 15.70
N LYS A 92 -7.28 -17.01 15.84
CA LYS A 92 -7.82 -17.83 14.75
C LYS A 92 -8.54 -16.95 13.73
N ARG A 93 -7.98 -16.85 12.51
CA ARG A 93 -8.55 -16.17 11.34
C ARG A 93 -9.16 -14.80 11.64
N PRO A 94 -8.41 -13.85 12.22
CA PRO A 94 -8.93 -12.51 12.44
C PRO A 94 -9.28 -11.87 11.10
N ARG A 95 -10.26 -10.95 11.11
CA ARG A 95 -10.67 -10.23 9.90
C ARG A 95 -9.66 -9.13 9.57
N LEU A 96 -8.69 -9.44 8.72
CA LEU A 96 -7.68 -8.51 8.23
C LEU A 96 -8.24 -7.74 7.01
N LYS A 97 -9.10 -6.76 7.27
CA LYS A 97 -9.95 -6.08 6.27
C LYS A 97 -9.16 -5.32 5.20
N TYR A 98 -8.10 -4.64 5.59
CA TYR A 98 -7.30 -3.79 4.71
C TYR A 98 -5.88 -4.33 4.56
N GLU A 99 -5.22 -4.03 3.43
CA GLU A 99 -3.78 -4.26 3.33
C GLU A 99 -3.00 -3.23 4.16
N SER A 100 -1.83 -3.63 4.65
CA SER A 100 -0.90 -2.68 5.26
C SER A 100 -0.52 -1.61 4.24
N TYR A 101 -0.63 -0.37 4.66
CA TYR A 101 -0.40 0.79 3.81
C TYR A 101 0.50 1.80 4.52
N LYS A 102 1.46 2.36 3.80
CA LYS A 102 2.35 3.42 4.29
C LYS A 102 2.40 4.53 3.26
N GLY A 103 1.69 5.61 3.52
CA GLY A 103 1.61 6.79 2.66
C GLY A 103 2.19 8.03 3.33
N ASN A 104 2.08 9.16 2.64
CA ASN A 104 2.57 10.44 3.14
C ASN A 104 1.67 11.02 4.22
N TYR A 105 0.35 10.84 4.07
CA TYR A 105 -0.65 11.48 4.93
C TYR A 105 -1.45 10.47 5.74
N ALA A 106 -1.44 9.19 5.38
CA ALA A 106 -2.11 8.13 6.13
C ALA A 106 -1.32 6.82 6.09
N SER A 107 -1.60 5.95 7.08
CA SER A 107 -1.08 4.58 7.09
C SER A 107 -2.08 3.61 7.72
N VAL A 108 -2.00 2.34 7.30
CA VAL A 108 -2.71 1.21 7.91
C VAL A 108 -1.67 0.25 8.46
N LYS A 109 -1.70 0.02 9.77
CA LYS A 109 -0.72 -0.80 10.49
C LYS A 109 -1.40 -1.91 11.25
N TYR A 110 -0.71 -3.05 11.32
CA TYR A 110 -1.09 -4.18 12.17
C TYR A 110 0.08 -4.54 13.07
N PHE A 111 -0.22 -4.80 14.32
CA PHE A 111 0.81 -5.22 15.29
C PHE A 111 0.24 -6.12 16.38
N ILE A 112 1.11 -6.91 16.96
CA ILE A 112 0.87 -7.65 18.20
C ILE A 112 1.50 -6.85 19.33
N LYS A 113 0.73 -6.61 20.39
CA LYS A 113 1.17 -6.00 21.62
C LYS A 113 1.17 -7.05 22.73
N ILE A 114 2.27 -7.19 23.44
CA ILE A 114 2.42 -8.08 24.59
C ILE A 114 2.47 -7.18 25.80
N ILE A 115 1.64 -7.46 26.83
CA ILE A 115 1.55 -6.71 28.07
C ILE A 115 1.79 -7.69 29.22
N ILE A 116 2.77 -7.38 30.05
CA ILE A 116 3.03 -8.10 31.29
C ILE A 116 2.51 -7.23 32.43
N GLU A 117 1.36 -7.61 32.99
CA GLU A 117 0.73 -6.83 34.07
C GLU A 117 1.49 -7.07 35.38
N THR A 118 2.06 -6.02 35.94
CA THR A 118 2.70 -6.06 37.27
C THR A 118 2.05 -5.08 38.22
N SER A 119 2.49 -5.04 39.48
CA SER A 119 1.92 -4.18 40.47
C SER A 119 2.33 -2.71 40.38
N ILE A 120 3.46 -2.42 39.71
CA ILE A 120 4.07 -1.09 39.66
C ILE A 120 4.05 -0.54 38.23
N ILE A 121 4.69 -1.21 37.29
CA ILE A 121 4.79 -0.81 35.89
C ILE A 121 4.51 -2.03 35.02
N SER A 122 3.58 -1.91 34.10
CA SER A 122 3.25 -2.98 33.14
C SER A 122 4.03 -2.79 31.84
N PRO A 123 5.17 -3.46 31.66
CA PRO A 123 5.94 -3.35 30.43
C PRO A 123 5.13 -3.89 29.24
N SER A 124 5.26 -3.23 28.09
CA SER A 124 4.64 -3.68 26.85
C SER A 124 5.63 -3.68 25.72
N TYR A 125 5.44 -4.64 24.80
CA TYR A 125 6.27 -4.82 23.61
C TYR A 125 5.38 -4.94 22.39
N GLU A 126 5.75 -4.25 21.32
CA GLU A 126 4.99 -4.26 20.06
C GLU A 126 5.82 -4.90 18.95
N LYS A 127 5.15 -5.68 18.11
CA LYS A 127 5.72 -6.27 16.91
C LYS A 127 4.82 -6.09 15.73
N GLU A 128 5.21 -5.23 14.80
CA GLU A 128 4.48 -5.01 13.54
C GLU A 128 4.57 -6.23 12.61
N PHE A 129 3.55 -6.37 11.79
CA PHE A 129 3.50 -7.30 10.67
C PHE A 129 2.74 -6.67 9.49
N ALA A 130 2.99 -7.17 8.29
CA ALA A 130 2.31 -6.73 7.09
C ALA A 130 1.12 -7.62 6.75
N VAL A 131 0.03 -7.01 6.35
CA VAL A 131 -1.12 -7.68 5.74
C VAL A 131 -1.12 -7.36 4.25
N VAL A 132 -1.16 -8.41 3.43
CA VAL A 132 -1.24 -8.33 1.98
C VAL A 132 -2.32 -9.31 1.54
N ASN A 133 -3.28 -8.86 0.77
CA ASN A 133 -4.29 -9.76 0.24
C ASN A 133 -3.83 -10.31 -1.12
N PRO A 134 -3.87 -11.62 -1.33
CA PRO A 134 -3.51 -12.18 -2.63
C PRO A 134 -4.46 -11.64 -3.69
N PHE A 135 -3.88 -11.19 -4.78
CA PHE A 135 -4.65 -10.74 -5.93
C PHE A 135 -5.42 -11.91 -6.54
N ASN A 136 -6.74 -11.81 -6.54
CA ASN A 136 -7.58 -12.83 -7.16
C ASN A 136 -7.76 -12.54 -8.65
N SER A 137 -6.79 -12.98 -9.46
CA SER A 137 -6.77 -12.79 -10.91
C SER A 137 -8.00 -13.37 -11.62
N SER A 138 -8.68 -14.36 -11.03
CA SER A 138 -9.84 -14.99 -11.64
C SER A 138 -11.09 -14.09 -11.62
N VAL A 139 -11.25 -13.26 -10.60
CA VAL A 139 -12.37 -12.31 -10.49
C VAL A 139 -12.25 -11.16 -11.48
N LEU A 140 -11.04 -10.66 -11.70
CA LEU A 140 -10.81 -9.54 -12.62
C LEU A 140 -10.87 -9.97 -14.10
N ARG A 141 -10.47 -11.20 -14.43
CA ARG A 141 -10.52 -11.69 -15.81
C ARG A 141 -11.91 -11.89 -16.38
N LYS A 142 -12.94 -12.05 -15.54
CA LYS A 142 -14.32 -12.26 -16.02
C LYS A 142 -14.94 -11.07 -16.77
N ASN A 143 -14.47 -9.83 -16.49
CA ASN A 143 -14.97 -8.59 -17.10
C ASN A 143 -13.84 -7.72 -17.66
N ASP A 144 -12.73 -8.36 -18.07
CA ASP A 144 -11.56 -7.65 -18.53
C ASP A 144 -11.63 -7.46 -20.03
N SER A 145 -11.63 -6.21 -20.46
CA SER A 145 -11.64 -5.80 -21.87
C SER A 145 -10.49 -4.81 -22.11
N PRO A 146 -9.98 -4.76 -23.34
CA PRO A 146 -9.01 -3.73 -23.69
C PRO A 146 -9.59 -2.33 -23.42
N LEU A 147 -8.79 -1.45 -22.82
CA LEU A 147 -9.16 -0.06 -22.63
C LEU A 147 -8.55 0.79 -23.73
N ILE A 148 -9.40 1.45 -24.53
CA ILE A 148 -8.97 2.33 -25.60
C ILE A 148 -9.40 3.76 -25.27
N LEU A 149 -8.42 4.65 -25.18
CA LEU A 149 -8.61 6.08 -24.92
C LEU A 149 -8.16 6.87 -26.16
N LYS A 150 -9.02 7.74 -26.66
CA LYS A 150 -8.69 8.65 -27.77
C LYS A 150 -8.63 10.06 -27.21
N VAL A 151 -7.52 10.73 -27.42
CA VAL A 151 -7.24 12.04 -26.86
C VAL A 151 -6.49 12.89 -27.85
N GLY A 152 -6.56 14.20 -27.67
CA GLY A 152 -5.82 15.12 -28.51
C GLY A 152 -6.39 16.53 -28.54
N VAL A 153 -5.71 17.37 -29.31
CA VAL A 153 -6.09 18.75 -29.58
C VAL A 153 -6.49 18.82 -31.06
N LYS A 154 -7.67 19.38 -31.32
CA LYS A 154 -8.25 19.44 -32.67
C LYS A 154 -7.23 20.04 -33.67
N ASN A 155 -7.04 19.35 -34.79
CA ASN A 155 -6.12 19.70 -35.87
C ASN A 155 -4.63 19.82 -35.50
N VAL A 156 -4.25 19.50 -34.26
CA VAL A 156 -2.87 19.61 -33.76
C VAL A 156 -2.29 18.23 -33.45
N LEU A 157 -2.97 17.48 -32.61
CA LEU A 157 -2.51 16.17 -32.13
C LEU A 157 -3.71 15.24 -31.88
N SER A 158 -3.59 13.98 -32.31
CA SER A 158 -4.56 12.95 -31.93
C SER A 158 -3.81 11.66 -31.60
N LEU A 159 -4.09 11.12 -30.42
CA LEU A 159 -3.49 9.90 -29.88
C LEU A 159 -4.58 8.87 -29.60
N SER A 160 -4.22 7.59 -29.79
CA SER A 160 -4.98 6.47 -29.26
C SER A 160 -4.08 5.71 -28.30
N ILE A 161 -4.48 5.63 -27.03
CA ILE A 161 -3.80 4.87 -26.00
C ILE A 161 -4.59 3.59 -25.78
N ASN A 162 -3.95 2.46 -25.97
CA ASN A 162 -4.57 1.14 -25.88
C ASN A 162 -3.88 0.35 -24.77
N PHE A 163 -4.65 -0.09 -23.78
CA PHE A 163 -4.18 -1.03 -22.77
C PHE A 163 -4.80 -2.40 -22.99
N GLU A 164 -4.00 -3.46 -22.75
CA GLU A 164 -4.46 -4.85 -22.89
C GLU A 164 -5.63 -5.15 -21.95
N HIS A 165 -5.64 -4.50 -20.78
CA HIS A 165 -6.59 -4.74 -19.71
C HIS A 165 -7.16 -3.43 -19.17
N SER A 166 -8.47 -3.39 -18.92
CA SER A 166 -9.13 -2.26 -18.24
C SER A 166 -8.91 -2.30 -16.72
N ASN A 167 -8.74 -3.50 -16.15
CA ASN A 167 -8.47 -3.71 -14.74
C ASN A 167 -6.98 -3.98 -14.52
N LEU A 168 -6.35 -3.12 -13.74
CA LEU A 168 -4.91 -3.19 -13.48
C LEU A 168 -4.62 -3.95 -12.18
N ASP A 169 -3.77 -4.97 -12.28
CA ASP A 169 -3.16 -5.58 -11.12
C ASP A 169 -2.04 -4.69 -10.59
N CYS A 170 -2.19 -4.21 -9.36
CA CYS A 170 -1.18 -3.39 -8.68
C CYS A 170 0.19 -4.08 -8.55
N ARG A 171 0.27 -5.39 -8.73
CA ARG A 171 1.50 -6.20 -8.67
C ARG A 171 1.90 -6.76 -10.03
N GLY A 172 1.13 -6.45 -11.06
CA GLY A 172 1.32 -6.93 -12.43
C GLY A 172 2.17 -5.99 -13.30
N ILE A 173 1.95 -6.12 -14.59
CA ILE A 173 2.60 -5.31 -15.61
C ILE A 173 1.49 -4.58 -16.38
N LEU A 174 1.55 -3.26 -16.39
CA LEU A 174 0.74 -2.46 -17.31
C LEU A 174 1.34 -2.61 -18.71
N ARG A 175 0.54 -3.12 -19.63
CA ARG A 175 0.92 -3.30 -21.05
C ARG A 175 -0.04 -2.56 -21.95
N GLY A 176 0.52 -2.00 -23.01
CA GLY A 176 -0.26 -1.28 -23.99
C GLY A 176 0.60 -0.64 -25.05
N PHE A 177 0.02 0.25 -25.81
CA PHE A 177 0.73 1.05 -26.81
C PHE A 177 0.01 2.38 -27.04
N VAL A 178 0.77 3.38 -27.46
CA VAL A 178 0.27 4.67 -27.95
C VAL A 178 0.41 4.69 -29.47
N THR A 179 -0.67 5.09 -30.17
CA THR A 179 -0.65 5.33 -31.61
C THR A 179 -0.84 6.82 -31.86
N PHE A 180 0.01 7.40 -32.67
CA PHE A 180 -0.06 8.81 -33.09
C PHE A 180 -0.90 8.94 -34.36
N ASN A 181 -2.21 9.21 -34.23
CA ASN A 181 -3.14 9.28 -35.37
C ASN A 181 -2.96 10.57 -36.20
N LEU A 182 -2.64 11.67 -35.52
CA LEU A 182 -2.37 12.98 -36.12
C LEU A 182 -1.25 13.67 -35.35
N VAL A 183 -0.26 14.21 -36.04
CA VAL A 183 0.86 14.96 -35.47
C VAL A 183 1.14 16.15 -36.38
N ASN A 184 0.51 17.29 -36.09
CA ASN A 184 0.68 18.56 -36.81
C ASN A 184 1.46 19.58 -35.99
N SER A 185 2.05 19.17 -34.87
CA SER A 185 2.90 20.01 -34.02
C SER A 185 4.21 19.28 -33.71
N LYS A 186 5.26 20.05 -33.46
CA LYS A 186 6.55 19.48 -33.04
C LYS A 186 6.44 19.01 -31.60
N ILE A 187 6.47 17.71 -31.37
CA ILE A 187 6.54 17.08 -30.06
C ILE A 187 8.03 17.09 -29.64
N LYS A 188 8.29 17.52 -28.40
CA LYS A 188 9.62 17.45 -27.79
C LYS A 188 9.84 16.09 -27.15
N CYS A 189 8.91 15.67 -26.32
CA CYS A 189 8.95 14.35 -25.68
C CYS A 189 7.57 13.93 -25.21
N MET A 190 7.43 12.65 -24.89
CA MET A 190 6.25 12.12 -24.21
C MET A 190 6.67 11.33 -22.99
N GLU A 191 5.99 11.56 -21.87
CA GLU A 191 6.26 10.93 -20.59
C GLU A 191 5.03 10.19 -20.07
N ILE A 192 5.30 9.16 -19.28
CA ILE A 192 4.31 8.47 -18.46
C ILE A 192 4.65 8.67 -16.99
N GLN A 193 3.64 9.00 -16.19
CA GLN A 193 3.78 9.17 -14.75
C GLN A 193 2.83 8.25 -14.01
N LEU A 194 3.35 7.58 -12.98
CA LEU A 194 2.56 6.86 -11.99
C LEU A 194 2.38 7.75 -10.77
N ILE A 195 1.14 8.05 -10.42
CA ILE A 195 0.78 8.98 -9.36
C ILE A 195 -0.06 8.26 -8.32
N ARG A 196 0.26 8.46 -7.04
CA ARG A 196 -0.55 8.09 -5.90
C ARG A 196 -1.23 9.34 -5.35
N ARG A 197 -2.55 9.28 -5.16
CA ARG A 197 -3.31 10.35 -4.50
C ARG A 197 -3.97 9.78 -3.25
N GLU A 198 -3.60 10.35 -2.12
CA GLU A 198 -4.29 10.14 -0.85
C GLU A 198 -5.38 11.20 -0.72
N ILE A 199 -6.56 10.79 -0.32
CA ILE A 199 -7.73 11.64 -0.11
C ILE A 199 -8.03 11.54 1.39
N ILE A 200 -7.75 12.60 2.13
CA ILE A 200 -8.06 12.66 3.57
C ILE A 200 -9.41 13.35 3.71
N PHE A 201 -10.32 12.75 4.48
CA PHE A 201 -11.68 13.28 4.68
C PHE A 201 -11.73 14.36 5.79
N ASP A 202 -10.89 15.39 5.63
CA ASP A 202 -10.84 16.56 6.54
C ASP A 202 -11.07 17.89 5.81
N GLY A 203 -11.52 17.84 4.57
CA GLY A 203 -11.79 19.00 3.73
C GLY A 203 -10.55 19.69 3.15
N LYS A 204 -9.34 19.23 3.47
CA LYS A 204 -8.10 19.79 2.95
C LYS A 204 -7.69 19.12 1.63
N LYS A 205 -6.98 19.87 0.80
CA LYS A 205 -6.31 19.32 -0.39
C LYS A 205 -4.90 18.89 -0.02
N TYR A 206 -4.53 17.71 -0.50
CA TYR A 206 -3.21 17.11 -0.31
C TYR A 206 -2.54 16.92 -1.66
N GLU A 207 -1.23 17.18 -1.70
CA GLU A 207 -0.46 17.04 -2.92
C GLU A 207 -0.32 15.57 -3.32
N PRO A 208 -0.46 15.25 -4.61
CA PRO A 208 -0.23 13.91 -5.10
C PRO A 208 1.23 13.53 -5.01
N GLU A 209 1.51 12.25 -4.85
CA GLU A 209 2.85 11.71 -4.87
C GLU A 209 3.18 11.09 -6.23
N TYR A 210 4.28 11.50 -6.82
CA TYR A 210 4.80 10.95 -8.06
C TYR A 210 5.69 9.76 -7.75
N LEU A 211 5.17 8.54 -7.98
CA LEU A 211 5.89 7.30 -7.71
C LEU A 211 6.91 6.96 -8.79
N ALA A 212 6.61 7.35 -10.02
CA ALA A 212 7.48 7.11 -11.17
C ALA A 212 7.23 8.15 -12.27
N ARG A 213 8.28 8.42 -13.03
CA ARG A 213 8.24 9.24 -14.25
C ARG A 213 9.20 8.64 -15.27
N TYR A 214 8.72 8.36 -16.47
CA TYR A 214 9.49 7.79 -17.55
C TYR A 214 9.21 8.54 -18.83
N GLU A 215 10.27 8.86 -19.55
CA GLU A 215 10.18 9.31 -20.93
C GLU A 215 10.00 8.09 -21.82
N ILE A 216 8.95 8.07 -22.65
CA ILE A 216 8.63 6.97 -23.56
C ILE A 216 8.97 7.29 -25.00
N VAL A 217 9.16 8.55 -25.32
CA VAL A 217 9.69 9.02 -26.60
C VAL A 217 10.40 10.36 -26.43
N ASP A 218 11.56 10.48 -27.04
CA ASP A 218 12.32 11.71 -27.25
C ASP A 218 12.15 12.14 -28.71
N GLY A 219 11.67 13.36 -28.93
CA GLY A 219 11.38 13.89 -30.26
C GLY A 219 9.98 13.62 -30.77
N GLY A 220 9.74 13.93 -32.04
CA GLY A 220 8.45 13.82 -32.70
C GLY A 220 8.24 12.47 -33.35
N PRO A 221 7.31 11.63 -32.86
CA PRO A 221 6.95 10.39 -33.53
C PRO A 221 6.26 10.64 -34.89
N CYS A 222 6.38 9.67 -35.78
CA CYS A 222 5.73 9.71 -37.07
C CYS A 222 4.21 9.44 -36.96
N LYS A 223 3.45 9.94 -37.92
CA LYS A 223 2.02 9.61 -38.00
C LYS A 223 1.85 8.09 -38.13
N TYR A 224 0.91 7.54 -37.36
CA TYR A 224 0.62 6.09 -37.23
C TYR A 224 1.71 5.27 -36.53
N GLU A 225 2.75 5.89 -36.01
CA GLU A 225 3.73 5.19 -35.20
C GLU A 225 3.08 4.64 -33.93
N LYS A 226 3.48 3.42 -33.55
CA LYS A 226 3.03 2.72 -32.34
C LYS A 226 4.19 2.57 -31.37
N LEU A 227 4.06 3.19 -30.22
CA LEU A 227 5.05 3.09 -29.14
C LEU A 227 4.54 2.13 -28.07
N PRO A 228 5.27 1.06 -27.73
CA PRO A 228 4.86 0.13 -26.68
C PRO A 228 4.99 0.77 -25.31
N ILE A 229 4.03 0.45 -24.42
CA ILE A 229 4.05 0.80 -23.00
C ILE A 229 4.24 -0.49 -22.23
N ARG A 230 5.22 -0.48 -21.31
CA ARG A 230 5.41 -1.57 -20.36
C ARG A 230 5.90 -0.99 -19.03
N LEU A 231 5.03 -1.04 -18.00
CA LEU A 231 5.35 -0.56 -16.67
C LEU A 231 5.17 -1.68 -15.65
N PHE A 232 6.24 -2.00 -14.90
CA PHE A 232 6.25 -3.05 -13.88
C PHE A 232 5.78 -2.46 -12.55
N LEU A 233 4.51 -2.69 -12.18
CA LEU A 233 3.89 -2.05 -11.03
C LEU A 233 4.35 -2.63 -9.68
N LYS A 234 4.80 -3.89 -9.66
CA LYS A 234 5.25 -4.59 -8.44
C LYS A 234 6.33 -3.83 -7.66
N SER A 235 7.17 -3.06 -8.36
CA SER A 235 8.29 -2.32 -7.73
C SER A 235 7.85 -1.15 -6.86
N TYR A 236 6.59 -0.69 -6.97
CA TYR A 236 6.10 0.51 -6.29
C TYR A 236 5.30 0.22 -5.01
N ASN A 237 5.21 -1.06 -4.60
CA ASN A 237 4.46 -1.47 -3.40
C ASN A 237 3.04 -0.89 -3.34
N LEU A 238 2.34 -0.92 -4.48
CA LEU A 238 0.96 -0.44 -4.56
C LEU A 238 0.03 -1.36 -3.78
N THR A 239 -0.95 -0.77 -3.13
CA THR A 239 -2.11 -1.47 -2.56
C THR A 239 -3.29 -1.41 -3.53
N PRO A 240 -4.36 -2.19 -3.34
CA PRO A 240 -5.61 -1.93 -4.02
C PRO A 240 -6.06 -0.48 -3.79
N SER A 241 -6.77 0.10 -4.77
CA SER A 241 -7.41 1.40 -4.58
C SER A 241 -8.53 1.27 -3.56
N TYR A 242 -8.50 2.09 -2.54
CA TYR A 242 -9.55 2.18 -1.54
C TYR A 242 -10.23 3.55 -1.66
N PRO A 243 -11.48 3.63 -2.11
CA PRO A 243 -12.19 4.91 -2.21
C PRO A 243 -12.42 5.54 -0.84
N ASN A 244 -12.62 4.71 0.18
CA ASN A 244 -12.86 5.12 1.55
C ASN A 244 -12.40 4.01 2.52
N ILE A 245 -11.59 4.38 3.50
CA ILE A 245 -11.17 3.54 4.63
C ILE A 245 -11.66 4.21 5.91
N GLU A 246 -12.71 3.63 6.53
CA GLU A 246 -13.31 4.05 7.82
C GLU A 246 -13.58 5.57 7.92
N ASP A 247 -14.00 6.21 6.82
CA ASP A 247 -14.26 7.65 6.72
C ASP A 247 -13.07 8.55 7.12
N ILE A 248 -11.87 7.99 7.09
CA ILE A 248 -10.64 8.70 7.44
C ILE A 248 -9.86 9.08 6.19
N PHE A 249 -9.61 8.13 5.30
CA PHE A 249 -8.88 8.39 4.06
C PHE A 249 -9.24 7.42 2.93
N GLY A 250 -8.85 7.80 1.72
CA GLY A 250 -8.86 6.93 0.55
C GLY A 250 -7.53 7.01 -0.19
N VAL A 251 -7.24 6.01 -1.01
CA VAL A 251 -6.07 5.98 -1.88
C VAL A 251 -6.45 5.57 -3.29
N LYS A 252 -5.97 6.32 -4.28
CA LYS A 252 -6.16 6.06 -5.71
C LYS A 252 -4.85 6.21 -6.44
N TYR A 253 -4.69 5.45 -7.52
CA TYR A 253 -3.52 5.51 -8.38
C TYR A 253 -3.94 5.98 -9.77
N PHE A 254 -3.10 6.78 -10.40
CA PHE A 254 -3.33 7.35 -11.72
C PHE A 254 -2.11 7.14 -12.59
N ILE A 255 -2.37 6.99 -13.88
CA ILE A 255 -1.34 7.00 -14.91
C ILE A 255 -1.60 8.21 -15.80
N ASN A 256 -0.67 9.15 -15.77
CA ASN A 256 -0.72 10.33 -16.60
C ASN A 256 0.19 10.16 -17.81
N PHE A 257 -0.29 10.64 -18.95
CA PHE A 257 0.51 10.83 -20.16
C PHE A 257 0.70 12.32 -20.37
N ILE A 258 1.95 12.73 -20.47
CA ILE A 258 2.33 14.11 -20.68
C ILE A 258 2.97 14.21 -22.06
N VAL A 259 2.41 15.02 -22.94
CA VAL A 259 3.02 15.33 -24.23
C VAL A 259 3.53 16.76 -24.17
N VAL A 260 4.85 16.92 -24.29
CA VAL A 260 5.50 18.21 -24.32
C VAL A 260 5.67 18.66 -25.77
N MET A 261 4.98 19.72 -26.15
CA MET A 261 5.07 20.31 -27.48
C MET A 261 5.86 21.62 -27.42
N LEU A 262 6.54 21.99 -28.51
CA LEU A 262 7.41 23.19 -28.53
C LEU A 262 6.64 24.53 -28.33
N LYS A 263 5.30 24.52 -28.52
CA LYS A 263 4.48 25.73 -28.37
C LYS A 263 3.37 25.63 -27.30
N ILE A 264 3.05 24.44 -26.80
CA ILE A 264 1.96 24.20 -25.84
C ILE A 264 2.36 23.04 -24.94
N ILE A 265 2.18 23.19 -23.62
CA ILE A 265 2.28 22.08 -22.68
C ILE A 265 0.86 21.62 -22.36
N ASP A 266 0.42 20.50 -22.95
CA ASP A 266 -0.85 19.88 -22.61
C ASP A 266 -0.61 18.68 -21.69
N ILE A 267 -1.19 18.73 -20.50
CA ILE A 267 -1.23 17.62 -19.55
C ILE A 267 -2.54 16.86 -19.77
N LEU A 268 -2.44 15.69 -20.37
CA LEU A 268 -3.56 14.80 -20.54
C LEU A 268 -3.67 13.90 -19.31
N ASN A 269 -4.54 14.27 -18.38
CA ASN A 269 -4.81 13.50 -17.17
C ASN A 269 -5.87 12.43 -17.45
N PHE A 270 -5.53 11.16 -17.27
CA PHE A 270 -6.46 10.05 -17.35
C PHE A 270 -6.74 9.50 -15.96
N LEU A 271 -8.02 9.59 -15.60
CA LEU A 271 -8.58 9.06 -14.38
C LEU A 271 -9.14 7.67 -14.63
N LYS A 272 -8.65 6.65 -13.91
CA LYS A 272 -9.52 5.57 -13.42
C LYS A 272 -8.97 4.99 -12.13
#